data_b65269e5637a3572f856c693f56aecb9
#
_entry.id   b65269e5637a3572f856c693f56aecb9
#
_cell.length_a   1.000
_cell.length_b   1.000
_cell.length_c   1.000
_cell.angle_alpha   90.00
_cell.angle_beta   90.00
_cell.angle_gamma   90.00
#
_symmetry.space_group_name_H-M   'P 1'
#
loop_
_entity.id
_entity.type
_entity.pdbx_description
1 polymer ?
#
loop_
_entity_poly.entity_id
_entity_poly.type
_entity_poly.pdbx_seq_one_letter_code
_entity_poly.pdbx_strand_id
1 'polypeptide(L)'
;VSVGSAGDFTACCSYLGYPVFFKEEQIYKVYGDRPSNFQVMSSASLGVEAGSHMSLAIAGEVLFYLSRAGVVAYSGGIPQSIAAAFGTERYRNAVGGSDGLKYYVSMQAEDGTWSLFVYDTQRSMWHREDNTQAVGWAWDSELYCLNAAGVLWINGNARSVPEGATQEAAVQSVCEFGDFVDADPNKKGTVKFQVRIELDEGATVSFAIQFDSDGVWRPVDTLTAN
;
A
#
# COMPACT_ATOMS: atom_id res chain seq x y z
N VAL A 1 -32.77 4.44 6.67
CA VAL A 1 -32.31 3.18 7.26
C VAL A 1 -31.40 3.55 8.41
N SER A 2 -31.71 3.11 9.63
CA SER A 2 -30.85 3.28 10.79
C SER A 2 -29.97 2.03 10.93
N VAL A 3 -28.65 2.21 11.01
CA VAL A 3 -27.70 1.15 11.30
C VAL A 3 -27.38 1.21 12.79
N GLY A 4 -27.77 0.19 13.53
CA GLY A 4 -27.72 0.16 15.00
C GLY A 4 -26.34 -0.06 15.64
N SER A 5 -25.24 0.07 14.88
CA SER A 5 -23.88 -0.08 15.41
C SER A 5 -23.30 1.26 15.90
N ALA A 6 -22.44 1.21 16.89
CA ALA A 6 -21.70 2.37 17.40
C ALA A 6 -20.69 2.91 16.36
N GLY A 7 -20.26 4.14 16.54
CA GLY A 7 -19.26 4.83 15.70
C GLY A 7 -19.82 5.44 14.43
N ASP A 8 -19.07 6.38 13.88
CA ASP A 8 -19.40 7.10 12.65
C ASP A 8 -19.00 6.32 11.40
N PHE A 9 -19.61 6.66 10.27
CA PHE A 9 -19.14 6.18 8.98
C PHE A 9 -17.80 6.84 8.65
N THR A 10 -16.81 6.02 8.33
CA THR A 10 -15.45 6.47 8.03
C THR A 10 -15.18 6.57 6.53
N ALA A 11 -15.86 5.75 5.71
CA ALA A 11 -15.69 5.78 4.26
C ALA A 11 -16.88 5.13 3.54
N CYS A 12 -16.94 5.34 2.21
CA CYS A 12 -17.83 4.60 1.32
C CYS A 12 -17.19 4.48 -0.07
N CYS A 13 -17.54 3.42 -0.78
CA CYS A 13 -17.17 3.22 -2.18
C CYS A 13 -18.20 2.36 -2.92
N SER A 14 -18.07 2.28 -4.24
CA SER A 14 -18.71 1.24 -5.04
C SER A 14 -17.72 0.09 -5.21
N TYR A 15 -18.14 -1.12 -4.86
CA TYR A 15 -17.30 -2.30 -5.01
C TYR A 15 -18.11 -3.50 -5.47
N LEU A 16 -17.65 -4.18 -6.53
CA LEU A 16 -18.36 -5.28 -7.19
C LEU A 16 -19.83 -4.92 -7.57
N GLY A 17 -20.05 -3.68 -7.98
CA GLY A 17 -21.37 -3.19 -8.39
C GLY A 17 -22.32 -2.84 -7.24
N TYR A 18 -21.86 -2.84 -6.00
CA TYR A 18 -22.65 -2.53 -4.81
C TYR A 18 -22.09 -1.34 -4.04
N PRO A 19 -22.91 -0.48 -3.45
CA PRO A 19 -22.48 0.49 -2.47
C PRO A 19 -21.99 -0.22 -1.20
N VAL A 20 -20.81 0.13 -0.78
CA VAL A 20 -20.20 -0.38 0.47
C VAL A 20 -19.87 0.81 1.37
N PHE A 21 -20.28 0.73 2.63
CA PHE A 21 -20.03 1.75 3.64
C PHE A 21 -19.22 1.14 4.78
N PHE A 22 -18.30 1.92 5.30
CA PHE A 22 -17.38 1.47 6.34
C PHE A 22 -17.55 2.28 7.61
N LYS A 23 -17.48 1.62 8.74
CA LYS A 23 -17.05 2.14 10.02
C LYS A 23 -15.72 1.46 10.37
N GLU A 24 -15.06 1.84 11.43
CA GLU A 24 -13.75 1.23 11.76
C GLU A 24 -13.82 -0.28 12.03
N GLU A 25 -14.94 -0.77 12.54
CA GLU A 25 -15.12 -2.18 12.93
C GLU A 25 -16.30 -2.86 12.23
N GLN A 26 -16.87 -2.21 11.21
CA GLN A 26 -18.01 -2.78 10.48
C GLN A 26 -18.00 -2.37 9.02
N ILE A 27 -18.45 -3.32 8.19
CA ILE A 27 -18.64 -3.14 6.76
C ILE A 27 -20.12 -3.37 6.46
N TYR A 28 -20.73 -2.44 5.73
CA TYR A 28 -22.10 -2.51 5.28
C TYR A 28 -22.16 -2.57 3.77
N LYS A 29 -22.85 -3.55 3.23
CA LYS A 29 -23.10 -3.69 1.80
C LYS A 29 -24.58 -3.55 1.51
N VAL A 30 -24.92 -2.71 0.55
CA VAL A 30 -26.31 -2.46 0.16
C VAL A 30 -26.62 -3.20 -1.12
N TYR A 31 -27.63 -4.04 -1.06
CA TYR A 31 -28.20 -4.78 -2.20
C TYR A 31 -29.52 -4.16 -2.60
N GLY A 32 -29.89 -4.33 -3.86
CA GLY A 32 -31.14 -3.83 -4.43
C GLY A 32 -30.92 -2.72 -5.46
N ASP A 33 -31.93 -2.51 -6.28
CA ASP A 33 -31.92 -1.55 -7.39
C ASP A 33 -32.90 -0.36 -7.17
N ARG A 34 -33.72 -0.44 -6.14
CA ARG A 34 -34.73 0.59 -5.77
C ARG A 34 -34.85 0.72 -4.27
N PRO A 35 -35.26 1.90 -3.78
CA PRO A 35 -35.47 2.13 -2.36
C PRO A 35 -36.39 1.13 -1.67
N SER A 36 -37.36 0.56 -2.40
CA SER A 36 -38.33 -0.40 -1.87
C SER A 36 -37.74 -1.81 -1.64
N ASN A 37 -36.60 -2.14 -2.25
CA ASN A 37 -35.98 -3.46 -2.13
C ASN A 37 -34.55 -3.39 -1.59
N PHE A 38 -34.09 -2.24 -1.08
CA PHE A 38 -32.77 -2.14 -0.46
C PHE A 38 -32.66 -3.03 0.75
N GLN A 39 -31.64 -3.89 0.72
CA GLN A 39 -31.26 -4.74 1.84
C GLN A 39 -29.83 -4.37 2.26
N VAL A 40 -29.65 -4.08 3.53
CA VAL A 40 -28.35 -3.75 4.12
C VAL A 40 -27.84 -4.97 4.85
N MET A 41 -26.74 -5.50 4.39
CA MET A 41 -26.00 -6.54 5.11
C MET A 41 -24.82 -5.90 5.84
N SER A 42 -24.62 -6.29 7.08
CA SER A 42 -23.48 -5.83 7.89
C SER A 42 -22.65 -7.00 8.35
N SER A 43 -21.34 -6.81 8.40
CA SER A 43 -20.41 -7.74 9.02
C SER A 43 -19.52 -6.99 10.01
N ALA A 44 -19.37 -7.55 11.21
CA ALA A 44 -18.36 -7.10 12.16
C ALA A 44 -16.99 -7.51 11.64
N SER A 45 -16.23 -6.54 11.15
CA SER A 45 -14.94 -6.76 10.51
C SER A 45 -14.14 -5.45 10.44
N LEU A 46 -12.85 -5.55 10.16
CA LEU A 46 -11.97 -4.38 9.97
C LEU A 46 -12.51 -3.52 8.81
N GLY A 47 -12.97 -2.33 9.12
CA GLY A 47 -13.32 -1.32 8.14
C GLY A 47 -12.23 -0.27 7.99
N VAL A 48 -12.56 0.87 7.40
CA VAL A 48 -11.60 1.94 7.14
C VAL A 48 -11.36 2.74 8.41
N GLU A 49 -10.09 2.99 8.72
CA GLU A 49 -9.69 3.83 9.85
C GLU A 49 -10.17 5.28 9.66
N ALA A 50 -10.56 5.93 10.75
CA ALA A 50 -10.95 7.33 10.72
C ALA A 50 -9.82 8.22 10.18
N GLY A 51 -10.16 9.14 9.26
CA GLY A 51 -9.17 9.98 8.57
C GLY A 51 -8.53 9.34 7.34
N SER A 52 -8.73 8.03 7.10
CA SER A 52 -8.12 7.31 5.97
C SER A 52 -9.12 6.93 4.87
N HIS A 53 -10.21 7.68 4.73
CA HIS A 53 -11.24 7.44 3.70
C HIS A 53 -10.70 7.48 2.27
N MET A 54 -9.65 8.25 2.03
CA MET A 54 -8.97 8.33 0.74
C MET A 54 -8.03 7.14 0.46
N SER A 55 -7.86 6.21 1.40
CA SER A 55 -7.01 5.03 1.18
C SER A 55 -7.63 3.96 0.28
N LEU A 56 -8.95 4.05 0.03
CA LEU A 56 -9.67 3.08 -0.77
C LEU A 56 -9.23 3.09 -2.23
N ALA A 57 -8.67 1.97 -2.72
CA ALA A 57 -8.39 1.78 -4.14
C ALA A 57 -8.54 0.30 -4.53
N ILE A 58 -8.87 0.06 -5.81
CA ILE A 58 -9.06 -1.29 -6.36
C ILE A 58 -7.87 -1.60 -7.25
N ALA A 59 -7.19 -2.70 -6.97
CA ALA A 59 -6.14 -3.27 -7.80
C ALA A 59 -6.38 -4.77 -7.97
N GLY A 60 -6.36 -5.27 -9.21
CA GLY A 60 -6.61 -6.67 -9.50
C GLY A 60 -7.95 -7.20 -8.94
N GLU A 61 -9.01 -6.41 -9.02
CA GLU A 61 -10.37 -6.73 -8.49
C GLU A 61 -10.47 -6.77 -6.95
N VAL A 62 -9.38 -6.53 -6.22
CA VAL A 62 -9.34 -6.47 -4.75
C VAL A 62 -9.40 -5.03 -4.30
N LEU A 63 -10.21 -4.75 -3.30
CA LEU A 63 -10.27 -3.44 -2.65
C LEU A 63 -9.26 -3.38 -1.50
N PHE A 64 -8.37 -2.41 -1.57
CA PHE A 64 -7.36 -2.15 -0.55
C PHE A 64 -7.71 -0.90 0.25
N TYR A 65 -7.40 -0.90 1.53
CA TYR A 65 -7.55 0.28 2.40
C TYR A 65 -6.77 0.15 3.70
N LEU A 66 -6.56 1.27 4.38
CA LEU A 66 -6.01 1.29 5.72
C LEU A 66 -7.11 1.08 6.75
N SER A 67 -6.95 0.05 7.56
CA SER A 67 -7.73 -0.21 8.77
C SER A 67 -6.90 0.13 10.02
N ARG A 68 -7.53 0.17 11.18
CA ARG A 68 -6.82 0.34 12.46
C ARG A 68 -5.81 -0.78 12.78
N ALA A 69 -5.88 -1.91 12.11
CA ALA A 69 -4.94 -3.02 12.24
C ALA A 69 -3.86 -3.03 11.13
N GLY A 70 -3.79 -1.97 10.32
CA GLY A 70 -2.91 -1.84 9.17
C GLY A 70 -3.65 -2.03 7.84
N VAL A 71 -2.91 -2.11 6.75
CA VAL A 71 -3.49 -2.27 5.42
C VAL A 71 -4.11 -3.64 5.23
N VAL A 72 -5.30 -3.66 4.64
CA VAL A 72 -6.06 -4.88 4.37
C VAL A 72 -6.47 -4.96 2.91
N ALA A 73 -6.65 -6.21 2.45
CA ALA A 73 -7.21 -6.59 1.17
C ALA A 73 -8.61 -7.17 1.39
N TYR A 74 -9.60 -6.64 0.68
CA TYR A 74 -11.01 -7.01 0.79
C TYR A 74 -11.55 -7.49 -0.55
N SER A 75 -12.05 -8.72 -0.58
CA SER A 75 -12.64 -9.36 -1.78
C SER A 75 -14.12 -9.67 -1.60
N GLY A 76 -14.83 -8.92 -0.73
CA GLY A 76 -16.26 -9.08 -0.47
C GLY A 76 -16.61 -9.97 0.72
N GLY A 77 -15.64 -10.66 1.31
CA GLY A 77 -15.77 -11.49 2.51
C GLY A 77 -15.16 -10.86 3.76
N ILE A 78 -14.27 -11.57 4.44
CA ILE A 78 -13.49 -11.06 5.58
C ILE A 78 -12.22 -10.41 5.04
N PRO A 79 -11.92 -9.13 5.40
CA PRO A 79 -10.67 -8.49 5.03
C PRO A 79 -9.46 -9.26 5.54
N GLN A 80 -8.46 -9.38 4.69
CA GLN A 80 -7.20 -10.05 5.01
C GLN A 80 -6.11 -9.01 5.24
N SER A 81 -5.38 -9.11 6.34
CA SER A 81 -4.24 -8.23 6.58
C SER A 81 -3.10 -8.53 5.61
N ILE A 82 -2.56 -7.48 5.01
CA ILE A 82 -1.34 -7.52 4.20
C ILE A 82 -0.25 -6.63 4.81
N ALA A 83 -0.43 -6.22 6.07
CA ALA A 83 0.43 -5.28 6.76
C ALA A 83 1.65 -5.92 7.44
N ALA A 84 1.90 -7.22 7.26
CA ALA A 84 3.00 -7.92 7.93
C ALA A 84 4.38 -7.29 7.69
N ALA A 85 4.61 -6.72 6.50
CA ALA A 85 5.84 -6.04 6.16
C ALA A 85 6.12 -4.77 7.00
N PHE A 86 5.09 -4.18 7.62
CA PHE A 86 5.24 -2.99 8.46
C PHE A 86 5.56 -3.30 9.93
N GLY A 87 5.61 -4.58 10.31
CA GLY A 87 5.89 -5.00 11.67
C GLY A 87 4.91 -4.41 12.68
N THR A 88 5.42 -3.68 13.66
CA THR A 88 4.63 -3.02 14.71
C THR A 88 4.31 -1.55 14.41
N GLU A 89 4.82 -1.03 13.30
CA GLU A 89 4.58 0.34 12.87
C GLU A 89 3.09 0.62 12.66
N ARG A 90 2.63 1.78 13.12
CA ARG A 90 1.26 2.26 12.96
C ARG A 90 1.24 3.45 12.02
N TYR A 91 0.29 3.41 11.12
CA TYR A 91 0.08 4.45 10.11
C TYR A 91 -1.34 4.97 10.19
N ARG A 92 -1.53 6.22 9.77
CA ARG A 92 -2.82 6.92 9.71
C ARG A 92 -2.87 7.86 8.51
N ASN A 93 -4.01 8.52 8.31
CA ASN A 93 -4.20 9.56 7.28
C ASN A 93 -3.82 9.07 5.88
N ALA A 94 -4.16 7.83 5.56
CA ALA A 94 -3.75 7.18 4.31
C ALA A 94 -4.51 7.72 3.10
N VAL A 95 -3.77 7.89 2.00
CA VAL A 95 -4.31 8.27 0.68
C VAL A 95 -3.79 7.28 -0.36
N GLY A 96 -4.70 6.51 -0.95
CA GLY A 96 -4.40 5.41 -1.86
C GLY A 96 -4.83 5.64 -3.29
N GLY A 97 -4.16 4.96 -4.21
CA GLY A 97 -4.44 4.92 -5.63
C GLY A 97 -4.05 3.59 -6.23
N SER A 98 -4.38 3.38 -7.50
CA SER A 98 -4.05 2.14 -8.20
C SER A 98 -3.89 2.39 -9.69
N ASP A 99 -2.96 1.67 -10.31
CA ASP A 99 -2.80 1.54 -11.76
C ASP A 99 -3.55 0.31 -12.33
N GLY A 100 -4.37 -0.33 -11.49
CA GLY A 100 -5.09 -1.57 -11.80
C GLY A 100 -4.32 -2.85 -11.43
N LEU A 101 -3.00 -2.79 -11.27
CA LEU A 101 -2.13 -3.93 -10.92
C LEU A 101 -1.47 -3.76 -9.56
N LYS A 102 -1.17 -2.53 -9.18
CA LYS A 102 -0.51 -2.18 -7.93
C LYS A 102 -1.40 -1.25 -7.11
N TYR A 103 -1.27 -1.36 -5.81
CA TYR A 103 -1.87 -0.45 -4.86
C TYR A 103 -0.79 0.49 -4.31
N TYR A 104 -0.97 1.77 -4.53
CA TYR A 104 -0.12 2.85 -4.04
C TYR A 104 -0.78 3.47 -2.82
N VAL A 105 -0.04 3.67 -1.75
CA VAL A 105 -0.59 4.29 -0.54
C VAL A 105 0.44 5.16 0.17
N SER A 106 0.11 6.43 0.29
CA SER A 106 0.85 7.38 1.12
C SER A 106 0.25 7.38 2.52
N MET A 107 1.05 7.13 3.53
CA MET A 107 0.61 6.99 4.93
C MET A 107 1.51 7.78 5.85
N GLN A 108 0.94 8.28 6.93
CA GLN A 108 1.66 9.00 7.98
C GLN A 108 1.95 8.09 9.16
N ALA A 109 3.22 7.96 9.54
CA ALA A 109 3.65 7.25 10.74
C ALA A 109 3.30 8.04 12.02
N GLU A 110 3.45 7.43 13.19
CA GLU A 110 3.15 8.06 14.49
C GLU A 110 4.04 9.27 14.78
N ASP A 111 5.27 9.27 14.31
CA ASP A 111 6.21 10.40 14.42
C ASP A 111 5.89 11.58 13.50
N GLY A 112 4.86 11.44 12.66
CA GLY A 112 4.40 12.46 11.72
C GLY A 112 5.06 12.37 10.34
N THR A 113 6.02 11.50 10.12
CA THR A 113 6.67 11.31 8.80
C THR A 113 5.72 10.63 7.83
N TRP A 114 5.86 10.99 6.56
CA TRP A 114 5.10 10.37 5.47
C TRP A 114 5.96 9.37 4.72
N SER A 115 5.32 8.34 4.24
CA SER A 115 5.93 7.36 3.34
C SER A 115 4.93 6.92 2.29
N LEU A 116 5.40 6.83 1.05
CA LEU A 116 4.68 6.24 -0.06
C LEU A 116 5.11 4.78 -0.20
N PHE A 117 4.14 3.89 -0.06
CA PHE A 117 4.33 2.45 -0.24
C PHE A 117 3.58 1.95 -1.46
N VAL A 118 4.10 0.91 -2.06
CA VAL A 118 3.50 0.23 -3.20
C VAL A 118 3.39 -1.25 -2.93
N TYR A 119 2.19 -1.79 -3.11
CA TYR A 119 1.92 -3.21 -3.05
C TYR A 119 1.73 -3.78 -4.46
N ASP A 120 2.65 -4.64 -4.88
CA ASP A 120 2.53 -5.40 -6.13
C ASP A 120 1.61 -6.60 -5.88
N THR A 121 0.42 -6.58 -6.49
CA THR A 121 -0.59 -7.65 -6.27
C THR A 121 -0.19 -8.97 -6.90
N GLN A 122 0.63 -8.94 -7.96
CA GLN A 122 1.09 -10.14 -8.66
C GLN A 122 2.18 -10.87 -7.87
N ARG A 123 3.04 -10.09 -7.18
CA ARG A 123 4.16 -10.63 -6.39
C ARG A 123 3.85 -10.74 -4.91
N SER A 124 2.72 -10.15 -4.48
CA SER A 124 2.34 -10.05 -3.05
C SER A 124 3.46 -9.42 -2.21
N MET A 125 4.07 -8.37 -2.72
CA MET A 125 5.25 -7.75 -2.13
C MET A 125 5.06 -6.25 -1.97
N TRP A 126 5.50 -5.73 -0.82
CA TRP A 126 5.60 -4.31 -0.55
C TRP A 126 6.98 -3.76 -0.89
N HIS A 127 7.01 -2.52 -1.35
CA HIS A 127 8.21 -1.71 -1.34
C HIS A 127 7.85 -0.27 -0.96
N ARG A 128 8.82 0.45 -0.45
CA ARG A 128 8.71 1.88 -0.18
C ARG A 128 9.31 2.62 -1.37
N GLU A 129 8.54 3.52 -1.97
CA GLU A 129 9.02 4.40 -3.03
C GLU A 129 9.81 5.56 -2.44
N ASP A 130 9.13 6.42 -1.68
CA ASP A 130 9.69 7.66 -1.16
C ASP A 130 8.94 8.14 0.10
N ASN A 131 9.01 9.44 0.37
CA ASN A 131 8.31 10.10 1.46
C ASN A 131 7.20 11.05 0.98
N THR A 132 6.67 10.86 -0.22
CA THR A 132 5.62 11.70 -0.80
C THR A 132 4.36 11.65 0.06
N GLN A 133 3.92 12.82 0.51
CA GLN A 133 2.59 13.01 1.06
C GLN A 133 1.61 13.22 -0.10
N ALA A 134 0.91 12.17 -0.51
CA ALA A 134 -0.16 12.26 -1.48
C ALA A 134 -1.41 12.87 -0.84
N VAL A 135 -2.14 13.68 -1.62
CA VAL A 135 -3.47 14.18 -1.26
C VAL A 135 -4.56 13.69 -2.20
N GLY A 136 -4.19 13.08 -3.31
CA GLY A 136 -5.15 12.45 -4.23
C GLY A 136 -4.44 11.71 -5.36
N TRP A 137 -5.17 10.76 -5.94
CA TRP A 137 -4.76 9.95 -7.08
C TRP A 137 -5.82 9.97 -8.16
N ALA A 138 -5.39 9.91 -9.40
CA ALA A 138 -6.28 9.75 -10.55
C ALA A 138 -5.63 8.85 -11.59
N TRP A 139 -6.46 8.08 -12.27
CA TRP A 139 -6.04 7.24 -13.39
C TRP A 139 -6.65 7.78 -14.70
N ASP A 140 -5.79 8.08 -15.68
CA ASP A 140 -6.17 8.36 -17.05
C ASP A 140 -5.02 7.97 -17.99
N SER A 141 -5.02 6.71 -18.45
CA SER A 141 -3.91 6.06 -19.18
C SER A 141 -2.59 5.98 -18.42
N GLU A 142 -2.33 6.86 -17.50
CA GLU A 142 -1.21 6.90 -16.54
C GLU A 142 -1.76 7.13 -15.14
N LEU A 143 -1.01 6.77 -14.11
CA LEU A 143 -1.37 7.05 -12.74
C LEU A 143 -0.80 8.41 -12.31
N TYR A 144 -1.67 9.32 -11.93
CA TYR A 144 -1.32 10.65 -11.45
C TYR A 144 -1.44 10.73 -9.94
N CYS A 145 -0.45 11.36 -9.30
CA CYS A 145 -0.43 11.68 -7.89
C CYS A 145 -0.35 13.19 -7.69
N LEU A 146 -1.29 13.75 -6.96
CA LEU A 146 -1.19 15.12 -6.44
C LEU A 146 -0.60 15.06 -5.04
N ASN A 147 0.53 15.74 -4.82
CA ASN A 147 1.15 15.81 -3.50
C ASN A 147 0.68 17.03 -2.68
N ALA A 148 1.03 17.06 -1.40
CA ALA A 148 0.66 18.15 -0.50
C ALA A 148 1.27 19.51 -0.84
N ALA A 149 2.33 19.55 -1.65
CA ALA A 149 2.91 20.79 -2.18
C ALA A 149 2.16 21.33 -3.41
N GLY A 150 1.10 20.64 -3.87
CA GLY A 150 0.31 21.02 -5.04
C GLY A 150 0.95 20.63 -6.36
N VAL A 151 1.95 19.76 -6.36
CA VAL A 151 2.60 19.25 -7.57
C VAL A 151 1.91 17.99 -8.04
N LEU A 152 1.57 17.94 -9.32
CA LEU A 152 1.02 16.76 -9.98
C LEU A 152 2.16 15.94 -10.58
N TRP A 153 2.30 14.71 -10.13
CA TRP A 153 3.27 13.74 -10.62
C TRP A 153 2.60 12.65 -11.45
N ILE A 154 3.33 12.12 -12.42
CA ILE A 154 2.98 10.88 -13.12
C ILE A 154 3.77 9.77 -12.46
N ASN A 155 3.05 8.79 -11.91
CA ASN A 155 3.67 7.62 -11.29
C ASN A 155 3.84 6.50 -12.33
N GLY A 156 5.04 5.95 -12.37
CA GLY A 156 5.40 4.88 -13.28
C GLY A 156 6.31 5.36 -14.42
N ASN A 157 6.59 4.46 -15.35
CA ASN A 157 7.40 4.77 -16.52
C ASN A 157 6.59 5.61 -17.51
N ALA A 158 6.51 6.91 -17.28
CA ALA A 158 5.94 7.81 -18.27
C ALA A 158 6.66 7.64 -19.61
N ARG A 159 5.92 7.33 -20.65
CA ARG A 159 6.47 7.14 -22.01
C ARG A 159 7.05 8.41 -22.60
N SER A 160 6.67 9.56 -22.06
CA SER A 160 7.23 10.87 -22.42
C SER A 160 7.07 11.84 -21.25
N VAL A 161 8.17 12.44 -20.83
CA VAL A 161 8.14 13.56 -19.88
C VAL A 161 7.77 14.81 -20.67
N PRO A 162 6.72 15.56 -20.29
CA PRO A 162 6.37 16.82 -20.95
C PRO A 162 7.55 17.80 -20.93
N GLU A 163 7.70 18.60 -21.99
CA GLU A 163 8.72 19.66 -22.03
C GLU A 163 8.53 20.63 -20.86
N GLY A 164 9.59 20.87 -20.10
CA GLY A 164 9.57 21.74 -18.93
C GLY A 164 9.06 21.08 -17.63
N ALA A 165 8.73 19.80 -17.65
CA ALA A 165 8.41 19.08 -16.42
C ALA A 165 9.64 18.93 -15.52
N THR A 166 9.42 19.04 -14.21
CA THR A 166 10.46 18.78 -13.21
C THR A 166 10.63 17.26 -13.09
N GLN A 167 11.86 16.77 -13.24
CA GLN A 167 12.17 15.38 -12.93
C GLN A 167 12.29 15.20 -11.42
N GLU A 168 11.93 14.01 -10.97
CA GLU A 168 12.09 13.62 -9.58
C GLU A 168 13.58 13.56 -9.20
N ALA A 169 13.90 14.02 -7.99
CA ALA A 169 15.22 13.84 -7.44
C ALA A 169 15.43 12.38 -7.04
N ALA A 170 16.68 11.92 -7.03
CA ALA A 170 17.01 10.60 -6.55
C ALA A 170 16.52 10.39 -5.11
N VAL A 171 15.74 9.36 -4.88
CA VAL A 171 15.17 9.00 -3.58
C VAL A 171 15.75 7.68 -3.09
N GLN A 172 15.81 7.53 -1.76
CA GLN A 172 16.21 6.27 -1.15
C GLN A 172 14.99 5.35 -1.06
N SER A 173 14.99 4.28 -1.85
CA SER A 173 14.02 3.19 -1.76
C SER A 173 14.61 2.04 -0.94
N VAL A 174 13.75 1.37 -0.16
CA VAL A 174 14.13 0.19 0.62
C VAL A 174 13.23 -0.97 0.23
N CYS A 175 13.85 -2.12 -0.07
CA CYS A 175 13.15 -3.37 -0.32
C CYS A 175 13.64 -4.41 0.68
N GLU A 176 12.75 -4.83 1.57
CA GLU A 176 13.02 -5.87 2.54
C GLU A 176 12.32 -7.16 2.09
N PHE A 177 13.09 -8.23 2.02
CA PHE A 177 12.58 -9.56 1.70
C PHE A 177 12.34 -10.33 2.99
N GLY A 178 11.31 -11.16 3.00
CA GLY A 178 11.04 -12.07 4.11
C GLY A 178 12.15 -13.08 4.35
N ASP A 179 12.09 -13.75 5.48
CA ASP A 179 13.10 -14.72 5.90
C ASP A 179 13.24 -15.86 4.87
N PHE A 180 14.48 -16.15 4.50
CA PHE A 180 14.82 -17.34 3.73
C PHE A 180 14.84 -18.56 4.65
N VAL A 181 13.67 -19.02 5.05
CA VAL A 181 13.49 -20.22 5.86
C VAL A 181 13.28 -21.44 4.99
N ASP A 182 13.94 -22.50 5.36
CA ASP A 182 13.78 -23.84 4.84
C ASP A 182 13.06 -24.70 5.90
N ALA A 183 12.48 -25.81 5.51
CA ALA A 183 11.81 -26.74 6.45
C ALA A 183 12.75 -27.36 7.51
N ASP A 184 14.05 -27.17 7.38
CA ASP A 184 15.06 -27.64 8.35
C ASP A 184 15.33 -26.57 9.41
N PRO A 185 15.02 -26.83 10.70
CA PRO A 185 15.26 -25.88 11.79
C PRO A 185 16.72 -25.75 12.24
N ASN A 186 17.65 -26.50 11.64
CA ASN A 186 19.05 -26.46 12.01
C ASN A 186 19.74 -25.16 11.53
N LYS A 187 20.84 -24.80 12.21
CA LYS A 187 21.69 -23.68 11.79
C LYS A 187 22.22 -23.91 10.37
N LYS A 188 22.05 -22.91 9.52
CA LYS A 188 22.48 -22.93 8.12
C LYS A 188 23.63 -21.95 7.92
N GLY A 189 24.59 -22.35 7.12
CA GLY A 189 25.62 -21.45 6.61
C GLY A 189 25.26 -21.02 5.19
N THR A 190 25.19 -19.72 4.94
CA THR A 190 25.05 -19.19 3.58
C THR A 190 26.42 -19.15 2.91
N VAL A 191 26.62 -19.94 1.88
CA VAL A 191 27.89 -20.03 1.14
C VAL A 191 27.95 -19.03 0.00
N LYS A 192 26.79 -18.66 -0.57
CA LYS A 192 26.70 -17.75 -1.71
C LYS A 192 25.39 -16.99 -1.67
N PHE A 193 25.48 -15.69 -1.86
CA PHE A 193 24.37 -14.79 -2.14
C PHE A 193 24.50 -14.26 -3.57
N GLN A 194 23.44 -14.31 -4.35
CA GLN A 194 23.44 -13.83 -5.71
C GLN A 194 22.21 -12.99 -5.97
N VAL A 195 22.40 -11.73 -6.33
CA VAL A 195 21.37 -10.79 -6.76
C VAL A 195 21.57 -10.47 -8.22
N ARG A 196 20.48 -10.42 -8.97
CA ARG A 196 20.44 -9.78 -10.29
C ARG A 196 19.67 -8.50 -10.17
N ILE A 197 20.29 -7.42 -10.55
CA ILE A 197 19.69 -6.09 -10.49
C ILE A 197 20.08 -5.35 -11.77
N GLU A 198 19.15 -4.58 -12.30
CA GLU A 198 19.36 -3.60 -13.36
C GLU A 198 19.32 -2.23 -12.72
N LEU A 199 20.34 -1.44 -12.92
CA LEU A 199 20.49 -0.12 -12.33
C LEU A 199 20.70 0.89 -13.45
N ASP A 200 20.03 2.02 -13.36
CA ASP A 200 20.28 3.17 -14.21
C ASP A 200 21.65 3.79 -13.88
N GLU A 201 22.26 4.48 -14.85
CA GLU A 201 23.56 5.14 -14.69
C GLU A 201 23.55 6.08 -13.47
N GLY A 202 24.54 5.95 -12.60
CA GLY A 202 24.68 6.72 -11.37
C GLY A 202 23.85 6.20 -10.18
N ALA A 203 22.95 5.23 -10.39
CA ALA A 203 22.22 4.62 -9.29
C ALA A 203 23.13 3.78 -8.41
N THR A 204 22.90 3.80 -7.11
CA THR A 204 23.64 3.01 -6.11
C THR A 204 22.69 2.14 -5.32
N VAL A 205 23.04 0.88 -5.11
CA VAL A 205 22.31 -0.05 -4.26
C VAL A 205 23.23 -0.63 -3.19
N SER A 206 22.76 -0.64 -1.94
CA SER A 206 23.45 -1.26 -0.80
C SER A 206 22.66 -2.46 -0.32
N PHE A 207 23.35 -3.56 -0.07
CA PHE A 207 22.79 -4.80 0.43
C PHE A 207 23.14 -4.99 1.89
N ALA A 208 22.15 -5.36 2.70
CA ALA A 208 22.34 -5.77 4.07
C ALA A 208 21.59 -7.06 4.35
N ILE A 209 22.05 -7.82 5.32
CA ILE A 209 21.43 -9.07 5.76
C ILE A 209 21.23 -9.05 7.27
N GLN A 210 20.10 -9.61 7.70
CA GLN A 210 19.81 -9.88 9.11
C GLN A 210 19.81 -11.39 9.33
N PHE A 211 20.28 -11.86 10.46
CA PHE A 211 20.26 -13.27 10.83
C PHE A 211 19.30 -13.49 12.00
N ASP A 212 18.49 -14.53 11.89
CA ASP A 212 17.57 -14.97 12.94
C ASP A 212 16.66 -13.85 13.49
N SER A 213 16.32 -12.88 12.64
CA SER A 213 15.49 -11.71 13.00
C SER A 213 16.00 -10.96 14.24
N ASP A 214 17.34 -10.87 14.40
CA ASP A 214 18.00 -10.28 15.57
C ASP A 214 17.92 -8.74 15.63
N GLY A 215 17.28 -8.11 14.66
CA GLY A 215 17.15 -6.65 14.58
C GLY A 215 18.42 -5.92 14.10
N VAL A 216 19.49 -6.64 13.74
CA VAL A 216 20.76 -6.04 13.33
C VAL A 216 21.02 -6.26 11.85
N TRP A 217 20.95 -5.21 11.07
CA TRP A 217 21.28 -5.22 9.65
C TRP A 217 22.79 -5.12 9.44
N ARG A 218 23.36 -6.12 8.78
CA ARG A 218 24.79 -6.22 8.49
C ARG A 218 25.03 -5.91 7.03
N PRO A 219 25.81 -4.88 6.69
CA PRO A 219 26.11 -4.56 5.30
C PRO A 219 26.88 -5.72 4.66
N VAL A 220 26.50 -6.05 3.44
CA VAL A 220 27.13 -7.10 2.61
C VAL A 220 27.96 -6.49 1.50
N ASP A 221 27.34 -5.59 0.70
CA ASP A 221 27.98 -4.97 -0.45
C ASP A 221 27.25 -3.69 -0.87
N THR A 222 27.92 -2.87 -1.67
CA THR A 222 27.37 -1.69 -2.31
C THR A 222 27.82 -1.63 -3.76
N LEU A 223 26.87 -1.56 -4.68
CA LEU A 223 27.12 -1.48 -6.11
C LEU A 223 26.66 -0.11 -6.63
N THR A 224 27.47 0.48 -7.49
CA THR A 224 27.11 1.70 -8.23
C THR A 224 27.15 1.41 -9.72
N ALA A 225 26.12 1.78 -10.46
CA ALA A 225 26.09 1.69 -11.91
C ALA A 225 26.99 2.79 -12.49
N ASN A 226 27.87 2.40 -13.40
CA ASN A 226 28.80 3.27 -14.14
C ASN A 226 28.26 3.56 -15.52
#